data_18dffa74e708e6d51b4aabec6a04cbf6
#
_entry.id   18dffa74e708e6d51b4aabec6a04cbf6
#
_cell.length_a   1.000
_cell.length_b   1.000
_cell.length_c   1.000
_cell.angle_alpha   90.00
_cell.angle_beta   90.00
_cell.angle_gamma   90.00
#
_symmetry.space_group_name_H-M   'P 1'
#
loop_
_entity.id
_entity.type
_entity.pdbx_description
1 polymer ?
#
loop_
_entity_poly.entity_id
_entity_poly.type
_entity_poly.pdbx_seq_one_letter_code
_entity_poly.pdbx_strand_id
1 'polypeptide(L)'
;MNTPLRLLLTLLVLAVPIFGQEVEDTIRIKTRVVFLDALVKDKKTNLPVNNLTTENFEVLDEGKPRSISYFTREGQARKPLALVLILDLRDSGAGRFLKRPEIVKAMEEELAKLPAGDEVAIMAMNIAEDEERFWVTEFTNERAKLASALARVQAIAEGKESFPNQARQRTVTVAEPDKGPQVVETETIKGRNGAVVTRTTLDDGSVNLKRVNRDGNVTIELDDIYDMAAAVKDATRKASQLRPNSQTSIVWISDGIAPIFFEDRDATEQILIRNNVIFNSLTVELRTLFKFLMPVGKPIAGWMGLSLYGSAKHLAQQSGGEAVKVGRPKDYSAGLARIIGNLTARYSLGFTLAEDESDDGRLHALEVRVSAKDEKGKKRKLQINSRQGYYMSTATPKEAAAKAQ
;
A
#
# COMPACT_ATOMS: atom_id res chain seq x y z
N MET A 1 74.71 -24.74 40.38
CA MET A 1 73.99 -25.08 39.14
C MET A 1 72.86 -24.11 38.94
N ASN A 2 73.10 -23.28 38.19
CA ASN A 2 72.84 -22.69 36.89
C ASN A 2 71.95 -21.43 36.95
N THR A 3 72.60 -20.34 37.40
CA THR A 3 72.01 -18.99 37.32
C THR A 3 71.85 -18.43 35.86
N PRO A 4 72.62 -18.88 34.85
CA PRO A 4 72.48 -18.34 33.49
C PRO A 4 71.23 -18.83 32.71
N LEU A 5 70.72 -20.02 33.05
CA LEU A 5 69.56 -20.60 32.32
C LEU A 5 68.23 -19.93 32.70
N ARG A 6 68.11 -19.42 33.94
CA ARG A 6 66.95 -18.67 34.39
C ARG A 6 66.83 -17.27 33.76
N LEU A 7 67.95 -16.62 33.48
CA LEU A 7 67.98 -15.32 32.85
C LEU A 7 67.61 -15.39 31.37
N LEU A 8 67.95 -16.48 30.68
CA LEU A 8 67.63 -16.68 29.30
C LEU A 8 66.12 -17.00 29.10
N LEU A 9 65.51 -17.67 30.07
CA LEU A 9 64.06 -17.99 30.02
C LEU A 9 63.18 -16.77 30.32
N THR A 10 63.71 -15.83 31.13
CA THR A 10 63.00 -14.53 31.45
C THR A 10 63.07 -13.55 30.29
N LEU A 11 64.13 -13.59 29.49
CA LEU A 11 64.27 -12.72 28.32
C LEU A 11 63.41 -13.18 27.12
N LEU A 12 63.07 -14.45 27.04
CA LEU A 12 62.25 -15.03 25.95
C LEU A 12 60.76 -14.73 26.11
N VAL A 13 60.31 -14.40 27.33
CA VAL A 13 58.89 -14.08 27.62
C VAL A 13 58.56 -12.63 27.30
N LEU A 14 59.54 -11.75 27.12
CA LEU A 14 59.32 -10.31 26.83
C LEU A 14 59.24 -9.98 25.33
N ALA A 15 59.42 -10.94 24.44
CA ALA A 15 59.26 -10.78 22.99
C ALA A 15 57.91 -11.24 22.50
N VAL A 16 56.79 -10.77 23.11
CA VAL A 16 55.49 -10.94 22.53
C VAL A 16 55.32 -9.85 21.46
N PRO A 17 55.19 -10.18 20.16
CA PRO A 17 54.89 -9.20 19.16
C PRO A 17 53.52 -8.63 19.49
N ILE A 18 53.45 -7.34 19.82
CA ILE A 18 52.23 -6.56 19.85
C ILE A 18 51.78 -6.50 18.39
N PHE A 19 50.96 -7.46 17.96
CA PHE A 19 50.14 -7.29 16.76
C PHE A 19 49.21 -6.12 17.05
N GLY A 20 49.58 -4.92 16.58
CA GLY A 20 48.65 -3.83 16.47
C GLY A 20 47.48 -4.31 15.63
N GLN A 21 46.32 -4.51 16.24
CA GLN A 21 45.06 -4.57 15.50
C GLN A 21 44.92 -3.21 14.83
N GLU A 22 45.20 -3.14 13.54
CA GLU A 22 44.66 -2.07 12.71
C GLU A 22 43.13 -2.14 12.88
N VAL A 23 42.61 -1.25 13.69
CA VAL A 23 41.18 -1.00 13.71
C VAL A 23 40.87 -0.40 12.34
N GLU A 24 40.44 -1.25 11.39
CA GLU A 24 39.79 -0.76 10.20
C GLU A 24 38.56 0.03 10.66
N ASP A 25 38.74 1.33 10.72
CA ASP A 25 37.62 2.27 10.88
C ASP A 25 36.71 2.11 9.65
N THR A 26 35.83 1.13 9.73
CA THR A 26 34.79 0.94 8.71
C THR A 26 33.81 2.10 8.84
N ILE A 27 34.04 3.16 8.08
CA ILE A 27 33.10 4.27 7.94
C ILE A 27 31.85 3.71 7.27
N ARG A 28 30.88 3.30 8.08
CA ARG A 28 29.54 2.88 7.59
C ARG A 28 28.77 4.14 7.23
N ILE A 29 28.88 4.58 5.99
CA ILE A 29 28.03 5.62 5.44
C ILE A 29 26.63 5.01 5.29
N LYS A 30 25.68 5.45 6.12
CA LYS A 30 24.27 5.07 5.99
C LYS A 30 23.61 6.01 4.98
N THR A 31 23.61 5.60 3.76
CA THR A 31 22.93 6.32 2.69
C THR A 31 21.43 6.04 2.77
N ARG A 32 20.62 7.06 3.03
CA ARG A 32 19.15 6.98 2.99
C ARG A 32 18.69 7.33 1.58
N VAL A 33 18.00 6.40 0.93
CA VAL A 33 17.49 6.59 -0.43
C VAL A 33 15.97 6.63 -0.40
N VAL A 34 15.41 7.66 -0.99
CA VAL A 34 13.97 7.75 -1.26
C VAL A 34 13.69 7.10 -2.60
N PHE A 35 13.02 5.95 -2.59
CA PHE A 35 12.60 5.25 -3.81
C PHE A 35 11.23 5.70 -4.25
N LEU A 36 11.01 5.83 -5.54
CA LEU A 36 9.72 6.12 -6.16
C LEU A 36 9.58 5.39 -7.49
N ASP A 37 8.37 4.93 -7.77
CA ASP A 37 8.05 4.26 -9.02
C ASP A 37 7.21 5.17 -9.91
N ALA A 38 7.60 5.30 -11.17
CA ALA A 38 6.94 6.15 -12.14
C ALA A 38 6.45 5.33 -13.34
N LEU A 39 5.15 5.31 -13.56
CA LEU A 39 4.56 4.82 -14.81
C LEU A 39 4.49 5.98 -15.81
N VAL A 40 5.14 5.83 -16.93
CA VAL A 40 5.11 6.80 -18.02
C VAL A 40 4.30 6.24 -19.18
N LYS A 41 3.23 6.93 -19.57
CA LYS A 41 2.36 6.55 -20.69
C LYS A 41 2.33 7.63 -21.76
N ASP A 42 2.23 7.21 -22.99
CA ASP A 42 1.93 8.10 -24.09
C ASP A 42 0.46 8.52 -24.04
N LYS A 43 0.16 9.82 -23.97
CA LYS A 43 -1.22 10.32 -23.85
C LYS A 43 -2.12 9.95 -25.03
N LYS A 44 -1.54 9.69 -26.21
CA LYS A 44 -2.30 9.39 -27.41
C LYS A 44 -2.71 7.92 -27.46
N THR A 45 -1.79 7.02 -27.13
CA THR A 45 -2.02 5.56 -27.18
C THR A 45 -2.47 4.98 -25.85
N ASN A 46 -2.21 5.70 -24.75
CA ASN A 46 -2.39 5.25 -23.37
C ASN A 46 -1.56 4.00 -23.02
N LEU A 47 -0.54 3.69 -23.81
CA LEU A 47 0.38 2.58 -23.58
C LEU A 47 1.62 3.04 -22.80
N PRO A 48 2.22 2.17 -21.98
CA PRO A 48 3.51 2.43 -21.33
C PRO A 48 4.60 2.76 -22.35
N VAL A 49 5.51 3.62 -21.94
CA VAL A 49 6.70 4.00 -22.70
C VAL A 49 7.91 3.39 -22.00
N ASN A 50 8.53 2.37 -22.59
CA ASN A 50 9.55 1.53 -21.95
C ASN A 50 11.00 1.84 -22.38
N ASN A 51 11.22 2.82 -23.24
CA ASN A 51 12.51 3.12 -23.85
C ASN A 51 13.17 4.40 -23.32
N LEU A 52 12.76 4.87 -22.15
CA LEU A 52 13.34 6.06 -21.52
C LEU A 52 14.61 5.71 -20.74
N THR A 53 15.50 6.70 -20.62
CA THR A 53 16.74 6.66 -19.82
C THR A 53 16.66 7.64 -18.67
N THR A 54 17.62 7.60 -17.76
CA THR A 54 17.71 8.53 -16.62
C THR A 54 17.63 9.99 -17.04
N GLU A 55 18.24 10.33 -18.17
CA GLU A 55 18.28 11.70 -18.73
C GLU A 55 16.90 12.26 -19.11
N ASN A 56 15.92 11.38 -19.29
CA ASN A 56 14.55 11.79 -19.59
C ASN A 56 13.79 12.24 -18.35
N PHE A 57 14.30 11.95 -17.15
CA PHE A 57 13.61 12.16 -15.89
C PHE A 57 14.21 13.30 -15.09
N GLU A 58 13.35 14.08 -14.46
CA GLU A 58 13.66 15.06 -13.45
C GLU A 58 12.80 14.76 -12.21
N VAL A 59 13.42 14.62 -11.06
CA VAL A 59 12.74 14.44 -9.77
C VAL A 59 12.84 15.75 -9.00
N LEU A 60 11.71 16.27 -8.57
CA LEU A 60 11.63 17.47 -7.74
C LEU A 60 11.11 17.10 -6.35
N ASP A 61 11.82 17.57 -5.33
CA ASP A 61 11.46 17.45 -3.92
C ASP A 61 11.20 18.86 -3.38
N GLU A 62 9.98 19.13 -2.92
CA GLU A 62 9.56 20.50 -2.56
C GLU A 62 9.85 21.54 -3.66
N GLY A 63 9.71 21.12 -4.92
CA GLY A 63 10.02 21.97 -6.09
C GLY A 63 11.50 22.12 -6.43
N LYS A 64 12.42 21.52 -5.66
CA LYS A 64 13.88 21.57 -5.89
C LYS A 64 14.35 20.29 -6.62
N PRO A 65 15.19 20.41 -7.64
CA PRO A 65 15.73 19.25 -8.35
C PRO A 65 16.58 18.37 -7.43
N ARG A 66 16.38 17.04 -7.49
CA ARG A 66 17.21 16.01 -6.84
C ARG A 66 17.96 15.19 -7.88
N SER A 67 19.22 14.93 -7.63
CA SER A 67 20.02 14.03 -8.46
C SER A 67 19.54 12.61 -8.30
N ILE A 68 19.22 11.93 -9.42
CA ILE A 68 18.80 10.54 -9.44
C ILE A 68 20.04 9.66 -9.22
N SER A 69 20.10 8.99 -8.06
CA SER A 69 21.19 8.08 -7.66
C SER A 69 20.89 6.61 -7.97
N TYR A 70 19.64 6.28 -8.27
CA TYR A 70 19.19 4.94 -8.63
C TYR A 70 18.18 5.02 -9.76
N PHE A 71 18.34 4.13 -10.76
CA PHE A 71 17.43 4.03 -11.90
C PHE A 71 17.36 2.60 -12.40
N THR A 72 16.16 2.05 -12.53
CA THR A 72 15.90 0.79 -13.24
C THR A 72 14.63 0.89 -14.07
N ARG A 73 14.52 0.02 -15.07
CA ARG A 73 13.37 -0.07 -15.99
C ARG A 73 12.94 -1.51 -16.21
N GLU A 74 11.81 -1.69 -16.85
CA GLU A 74 11.34 -3.00 -17.30
C GLU A 74 12.44 -3.77 -18.07
N GLY A 75 12.57 -5.07 -17.78
CA GLY A 75 13.62 -5.93 -18.37
C GLY A 75 14.98 -5.89 -17.66
N GLN A 76 15.19 -4.98 -16.70
CA GLN A 76 16.31 -5.01 -15.77
C GLN A 76 15.86 -5.66 -14.45
N ALA A 77 16.81 -5.92 -13.53
CA ALA A 77 16.49 -6.47 -12.22
C ALA A 77 15.53 -5.54 -11.44
N ARG A 78 14.22 -5.77 -11.56
CA ARG A 78 13.20 -5.08 -10.78
C ARG A 78 12.95 -5.81 -9.46
N LYS A 79 12.45 -5.10 -8.48
CA LYS A 79 11.93 -5.73 -7.27
C LYS A 79 10.77 -6.67 -7.62
N PRO A 80 10.65 -7.85 -6.97
CA PRO A 80 9.45 -8.67 -7.10
C PRO A 80 8.19 -7.89 -6.74
N LEU A 81 7.08 -8.18 -7.40
CA LEU A 81 5.78 -7.57 -7.08
C LEU A 81 5.12 -8.36 -5.94
N ALA A 82 4.72 -7.66 -4.88
CA ALA A 82 3.81 -8.16 -3.87
C ALA A 82 2.43 -7.51 -4.11
N LEU A 83 1.54 -8.24 -4.76
CA LEU A 83 0.21 -7.78 -5.15
C LEU A 83 -0.83 -8.22 -4.13
N VAL A 84 -1.62 -7.29 -3.61
CA VAL A 84 -2.82 -7.61 -2.82
C VAL A 84 -4.06 -7.29 -3.64
N LEU A 85 -4.91 -8.28 -3.87
CA LEU A 85 -6.25 -8.08 -4.40
C LEU A 85 -7.24 -7.96 -3.24
N ILE A 86 -7.94 -6.85 -3.14
CA ILE A 86 -9.06 -6.66 -2.21
C ILE A 86 -10.35 -6.75 -3.02
N LEU A 87 -11.15 -7.77 -2.75
CA LEU A 87 -12.37 -8.10 -3.50
C LEU A 87 -13.61 -7.78 -2.66
N ASP A 88 -14.40 -6.83 -3.13
CA ASP A 88 -15.67 -6.45 -2.52
C ASP A 88 -16.76 -7.41 -2.98
N LEU A 89 -17.24 -8.27 -2.09
CA LEU A 89 -18.21 -9.33 -2.39
C LEU A 89 -19.67 -8.91 -2.23
N ARG A 90 -19.96 -7.64 -1.98
CA ARG A 90 -21.36 -7.19 -1.88
C ARG A 90 -22.12 -7.44 -3.18
N ASP A 91 -23.37 -7.86 -3.04
CA ASP A 91 -24.28 -8.11 -4.17
C ASP A 91 -24.59 -6.84 -4.98
N SER A 92 -24.66 -5.70 -4.33
CA SER A 92 -24.80 -4.40 -4.99
C SER A 92 -23.54 -3.94 -5.71
N GLY A 93 -22.37 -4.51 -5.36
CA GLY A 93 -21.06 -4.15 -5.84
C GLY A 93 -20.45 -5.12 -6.83
N ALA A 94 -19.15 -5.38 -6.64
CA ALA A 94 -18.39 -6.31 -7.49
C ALA A 94 -18.81 -7.76 -7.29
N GLY A 95 -19.39 -8.14 -6.15
CA GLY A 95 -19.84 -9.50 -5.84
C GLY A 95 -20.76 -10.08 -6.90
N ARG A 96 -21.68 -9.27 -7.44
CA ARG A 96 -22.57 -9.70 -8.54
C ARG A 96 -21.82 -10.14 -9.82
N PHE A 97 -20.61 -9.66 -10.04
CA PHE A 97 -19.77 -10.02 -11.18
C PHE A 97 -18.89 -11.23 -10.85
N LEU A 98 -18.40 -11.31 -9.60
CA LEU A 98 -17.59 -12.42 -9.12
C LEU A 98 -18.35 -13.75 -9.01
N LYS A 99 -19.69 -13.71 -9.11
CA LYS A 99 -20.56 -14.89 -9.32
C LYS A 99 -20.37 -15.54 -10.68
N ARG A 100 -19.75 -14.85 -11.64
CA ARG A 100 -19.65 -15.31 -13.04
C ARG A 100 -18.35 -16.06 -13.26
N PRO A 101 -18.40 -17.37 -13.62
CA PRO A 101 -17.21 -18.18 -13.81
C PRO A 101 -16.22 -17.60 -14.84
N GLU A 102 -16.75 -16.99 -15.90
CA GLU A 102 -15.92 -16.39 -16.94
C GLU A 102 -15.07 -15.23 -16.46
N ILE A 103 -15.55 -14.48 -15.44
CA ILE A 103 -14.78 -13.37 -14.86
C ILE A 103 -13.69 -13.89 -13.96
N VAL A 104 -14.02 -14.84 -13.09
CA VAL A 104 -13.06 -15.46 -12.16
C VAL A 104 -11.95 -16.15 -12.94
N LYS A 105 -12.31 -16.91 -14.00
CA LYS A 105 -11.35 -17.55 -14.89
C LYS A 105 -10.44 -16.53 -15.59
N ALA A 106 -11.00 -15.46 -16.08
CA ALA A 106 -10.22 -14.41 -16.73
C ALA A 106 -9.25 -13.71 -15.75
N MET A 107 -9.64 -13.52 -14.47
CA MET A 107 -8.74 -13.04 -13.44
C MET A 107 -7.61 -14.05 -13.17
N GLU A 108 -7.93 -15.34 -13.09
CA GLU A 108 -6.94 -16.41 -12.93
C GLU A 108 -5.91 -16.40 -14.07
N GLU A 109 -6.39 -16.31 -15.32
CA GLU A 109 -5.54 -16.23 -16.51
C GLU A 109 -4.60 -15.01 -16.48
N GLU A 110 -5.06 -13.85 -16.01
CA GLU A 110 -4.19 -12.68 -15.87
C GLU A 110 -3.16 -12.84 -14.76
N LEU A 111 -3.54 -13.40 -13.62
CA LEU A 111 -2.61 -13.66 -12.52
C LEU A 111 -1.58 -14.73 -12.90
N ALA A 112 -1.94 -15.71 -13.74
CA ALA A 112 -1.03 -16.74 -14.23
C ALA A 112 0.11 -16.18 -15.08
N LYS A 113 -0.05 -15.01 -15.68
CA LYS A 113 0.98 -14.34 -16.51
C LYS A 113 2.07 -13.65 -15.68
N LEU A 114 1.86 -13.47 -14.37
CA LEU A 114 2.85 -12.85 -13.51
C LEU A 114 4.14 -13.69 -13.46
N PRO A 115 5.32 -13.07 -13.48
CA PRO A 115 6.61 -13.76 -13.29
C PRO A 115 6.64 -14.61 -12.02
N ALA A 116 7.48 -15.65 -12.01
CA ALA A 116 7.56 -16.59 -10.88
C ALA A 116 7.99 -15.96 -9.56
N GLY A 117 8.71 -14.84 -9.60
CA GLY A 117 9.11 -14.10 -8.40
C GLY A 117 8.01 -13.20 -7.82
N ASP A 118 6.92 -12.99 -8.55
CA ASP A 118 5.82 -12.15 -8.11
C ASP A 118 4.82 -12.97 -7.29
N GLU A 119 4.37 -12.41 -6.18
CA GLU A 119 3.43 -13.04 -5.27
C GLU A 119 2.13 -12.26 -5.19
N VAL A 120 1.04 -12.99 -4.97
CA VAL A 120 -0.31 -12.43 -4.83
C VAL A 120 -0.93 -12.91 -3.53
N ALA A 121 -1.54 -12.01 -2.80
CA ALA A 121 -2.44 -12.29 -1.70
C ALA A 121 -3.86 -11.81 -2.06
N ILE A 122 -4.88 -12.49 -1.57
CA ILE A 122 -6.27 -12.15 -1.84
C ILE A 122 -7.00 -11.94 -0.51
N MET A 123 -7.59 -10.77 -0.35
CA MET A 123 -8.50 -10.42 0.72
C MET A 123 -9.91 -10.28 0.14
N ALA A 124 -10.88 -10.90 0.77
CA ALA A 124 -12.30 -10.67 0.49
C ALA A 124 -12.90 -9.78 1.58
N MET A 125 -13.85 -8.93 1.20
CA MET A 125 -14.60 -8.09 2.11
C MET A 125 -16.09 -8.10 1.74
N ASN A 126 -16.94 -8.20 2.76
CA ASN A 126 -18.38 -8.05 2.64
C ASN A 126 -18.86 -7.07 3.69
N ILE A 127 -19.43 -5.97 3.27
CA ILE A 127 -19.68 -4.82 4.13
C ILE A 127 -21.16 -4.69 4.49
N ALA A 128 -22.00 -5.60 4.00
CA ALA A 128 -23.44 -5.56 4.25
C ALA A 128 -23.82 -6.05 5.64
N GLU A 129 -22.94 -6.78 6.32
CA GLU A 129 -23.19 -7.42 7.60
C GLU A 129 -21.91 -7.37 8.45
N ASP A 130 -21.73 -6.37 9.30
CA ASP A 130 -20.59 -6.24 10.22
C ASP A 130 -19.21 -6.39 9.57
N GLU A 131 -18.53 -5.32 9.23
CA GLU A 131 -17.10 -5.17 8.84
C GLU A 131 -16.32 -6.48 8.56
N GLU A 132 -16.87 -7.39 7.78
CA GLU A 132 -16.26 -8.69 7.56
C GLU A 132 -15.25 -8.64 6.43
N ARG A 133 -13.98 -8.83 6.74
CA ARG A 133 -12.91 -9.04 5.80
C ARG A 133 -12.01 -10.18 6.25
N PHE A 134 -11.50 -10.96 5.31
CA PHE A 134 -10.57 -12.02 5.63
C PHE A 134 -9.59 -12.28 4.48
N TRP A 135 -8.46 -12.86 4.81
CA TRP A 135 -7.48 -13.30 3.84
C TRP A 135 -7.91 -14.65 3.26
N VAL A 136 -8.30 -14.66 1.99
CA VAL A 136 -8.65 -15.88 1.26
C VAL A 136 -7.40 -16.68 0.99
N THR A 137 -6.29 -16.00 0.66
CA THR A 137 -4.95 -16.57 0.59
C THR A 137 -3.91 -15.54 0.99
N GLU A 138 -2.84 -16.03 1.63
CA GLU A 138 -1.64 -15.28 1.92
C GLU A 138 -0.80 -15.09 0.64
N PHE A 139 0.31 -14.32 0.75
CA PHE A 139 1.22 -14.13 -0.37
C PHE A 139 1.74 -15.47 -0.89
N THR A 140 1.49 -15.74 -2.15
CA THR A 140 1.93 -16.95 -2.85
C THR A 140 2.20 -16.67 -4.32
N ASN A 141 3.17 -17.38 -4.88
CA ASN A 141 3.41 -17.46 -6.32
C ASN A 141 2.88 -18.77 -6.92
N GLU A 142 2.29 -19.65 -6.09
CA GLU A 142 1.70 -20.91 -6.52
C GLU A 142 0.37 -20.66 -7.23
N ARG A 143 0.34 -20.82 -8.54
CA ARG A 143 -0.84 -20.52 -9.38
C ARG A 143 -2.05 -21.37 -9.00
N ALA A 144 -1.83 -22.63 -8.60
CA ALA A 144 -2.90 -23.52 -8.13
C ALA A 144 -3.58 -23.00 -6.85
N LYS A 145 -2.81 -22.43 -5.91
CA LYS A 145 -3.38 -21.81 -4.71
C LYS A 145 -4.19 -20.57 -5.05
N LEU A 146 -3.74 -19.75 -6.00
CA LEU A 146 -4.49 -18.57 -6.47
C LEU A 146 -5.80 -18.97 -7.15
N ALA A 147 -5.78 -20.00 -8.01
CA ALA A 147 -6.96 -20.53 -8.64
C ALA A 147 -7.97 -21.04 -7.60
N SER A 148 -7.51 -21.81 -6.60
CA SER A 148 -8.36 -22.29 -5.49
C SER A 148 -8.95 -21.14 -4.67
N ALA A 149 -8.15 -20.10 -4.39
CA ALA A 149 -8.63 -18.92 -3.68
C ALA A 149 -9.70 -18.16 -4.46
N LEU A 150 -9.53 -17.98 -5.77
CA LEU A 150 -10.51 -17.34 -6.64
C LEU A 150 -11.79 -18.18 -6.76
N ALA A 151 -11.68 -19.51 -6.85
CA ALA A 151 -12.84 -20.41 -6.83
C ALA A 151 -13.63 -20.28 -5.51
N ARG A 152 -12.93 -20.16 -4.37
CA ARG A 152 -13.56 -19.90 -3.07
C ARG A 152 -14.27 -18.55 -3.03
N VAL A 153 -13.64 -17.49 -3.53
CA VAL A 153 -14.27 -16.17 -3.68
C VAL A 153 -15.57 -16.27 -4.48
N GLN A 154 -15.56 -17.02 -5.58
CA GLN A 154 -16.77 -17.24 -6.39
C GLN A 154 -17.85 -17.98 -5.60
N ALA A 155 -17.50 -19.05 -4.88
CA ALA A 155 -18.45 -19.82 -4.08
C ALA A 155 -19.12 -18.97 -3.00
N ILE A 156 -18.36 -18.09 -2.34
CA ILE A 156 -18.89 -17.12 -1.37
C ILE A 156 -19.81 -16.11 -2.07
N ALA A 157 -19.39 -15.53 -3.19
CA ALA A 157 -20.20 -14.57 -3.93
C ALA A 157 -21.51 -15.19 -4.45
N GLU A 158 -21.52 -16.49 -4.76
CA GLU A 158 -22.70 -17.25 -5.14
C GLU A 158 -23.58 -17.68 -3.96
N GLY A 159 -23.14 -17.47 -2.71
CA GLY A 159 -23.82 -17.94 -1.51
C GLY A 159 -23.70 -19.44 -1.26
N LYS A 160 -22.79 -20.14 -1.95
CA LYS A 160 -22.51 -21.57 -1.76
C LYS A 160 -21.61 -21.84 -0.54
N GLU A 161 -20.82 -20.87 -0.15
CA GLU A 161 -19.99 -20.87 1.04
C GLU A 161 -20.30 -19.61 1.86
N SER A 162 -20.40 -19.77 3.18
CA SER A 162 -20.62 -18.64 4.08
C SER A 162 -19.35 -17.79 4.18
N PHE A 163 -19.53 -16.49 4.32
CA PHE A 163 -18.43 -15.58 4.62
C PHE A 163 -17.87 -15.92 6.01
N PRO A 164 -16.56 -16.17 6.14
CA PRO A 164 -15.98 -16.54 7.43
C PRO A 164 -16.06 -15.37 8.41
N ASN A 165 -16.74 -15.55 9.52
CA ASN A 165 -16.79 -14.55 10.58
C ASN A 165 -15.45 -14.57 11.35
N GLN A 166 -14.47 -13.79 10.95
CA GLN A 166 -13.17 -13.67 11.63
C GLN A 166 -13.21 -12.69 12.81
N ALA A 167 -14.17 -11.80 12.88
CA ALA A 167 -14.34 -10.89 14.01
C ALA A 167 -14.63 -11.65 15.32
N ARG A 168 -15.01 -12.92 15.24
CA ARG A 168 -15.25 -13.82 16.38
C ARG A 168 -14.08 -14.74 16.74
N GLN A 169 -12.93 -14.68 16.09
CA GLN A 169 -11.72 -15.23 16.70
C GLN A 169 -11.21 -14.24 17.75
N ARG A 170 -11.98 -14.12 18.83
CA ARG A 170 -11.57 -13.48 20.05
C ARG A 170 -10.32 -14.18 20.57
N THR A 171 -9.20 -13.48 20.63
CA THR A 171 -8.29 -13.72 21.74
C THR A 171 -9.04 -13.22 22.97
N VAL A 172 -9.70 -14.13 23.67
CA VAL A 172 -10.36 -13.83 24.94
C VAL A 172 -9.23 -13.54 25.93
N THR A 173 -8.84 -12.28 26.01
CA THR A 173 -8.27 -11.79 27.24
C THR A 173 -9.46 -11.82 28.19
N VAL A 174 -9.41 -12.71 29.18
CA VAL A 174 -10.50 -12.93 30.15
C VAL A 174 -10.87 -11.58 30.74
N ALA A 175 -11.96 -10.98 30.26
CA ALA A 175 -12.57 -9.83 30.90
C ALA A 175 -13.13 -10.29 32.25
N GLU A 176 -12.82 -9.56 33.29
CA GLU A 176 -13.43 -9.82 34.61
C GLU A 176 -14.95 -9.73 34.47
N PRO A 177 -15.73 -10.68 34.99
CA PRO A 177 -17.16 -10.86 34.68
C PRO A 177 -18.08 -9.69 35.01
N ASP A 178 -17.62 -8.68 35.73
CA ASP A 178 -18.45 -7.58 36.25
C ASP A 178 -18.14 -6.18 35.69
N LYS A 179 -17.28 -6.08 34.70
CA LYS A 179 -17.02 -4.80 34.03
C LYS A 179 -17.61 -4.85 32.63
N GLY A 180 -18.51 -3.92 32.35
CA GLY A 180 -19.09 -3.77 31.01
C GLY A 180 -18.05 -3.71 29.88
N PRO A 181 -18.45 -3.57 28.59
CA PRO A 181 -17.56 -3.65 27.43
C PRO A 181 -16.30 -2.82 27.60
N GLN A 182 -15.13 -3.44 27.42
CA GLN A 182 -13.83 -2.79 27.63
C GLN A 182 -13.22 -2.38 26.30
N VAL A 183 -12.62 -1.19 26.28
CA VAL A 183 -11.90 -0.68 25.11
C VAL A 183 -10.62 -1.49 24.92
N VAL A 184 -10.49 -2.15 23.78
CA VAL A 184 -9.30 -2.92 23.41
C VAL A 184 -8.38 -2.15 22.46
N GLU A 185 -8.93 -1.18 21.72
CA GLU A 185 -8.14 -0.34 20.82
C GLU A 185 -8.77 1.05 20.71
N THR A 186 -7.95 2.08 20.68
CA THR A 186 -8.36 3.45 20.39
C THR A 186 -7.44 4.04 19.34
N GLU A 187 -8.00 4.39 18.18
CA GLU A 187 -7.30 5.10 17.11
C GLU A 187 -7.82 6.54 17.06
N THR A 188 -6.91 7.51 17.05
CA THR A 188 -7.27 8.93 16.90
C THR A 188 -6.69 9.46 15.61
N ILE A 189 -7.55 9.92 14.70
CA ILE A 189 -7.20 10.41 13.39
C ILE A 189 -7.46 11.92 13.37
N LYS A 190 -6.43 12.71 13.02
CA LYS A 190 -6.54 14.16 12.87
C LYS A 190 -6.58 14.52 11.39
N GLY A 191 -7.67 15.12 10.95
CA GLY A 191 -7.84 15.63 9.59
C GLY A 191 -7.16 16.99 9.38
N ARG A 192 -6.88 17.29 8.11
CA ARG A 192 -6.28 18.60 7.70
C ARG A 192 -7.14 19.81 8.05
N ASN A 193 -8.45 19.62 8.16
CA ASN A 193 -9.42 20.65 8.53
C ASN A 193 -9.54 20.87 10.05
N GLY A 194 -8.73 20.17 10.85
CA GLY A 194 -8.76 20.24 12.30
C GLY A 194 -9.86 19.39 12.95
N ALA A 195 -10.61 18.59 12.19
CA ALA A 195 -11.50 17.59 12.75
C ALA A 195 -10.68 16.44 13.36
N VAL A 196 -11.21 15.86 14.41
CA VAL A 196 -10.61 14.70 15.09
C VAL A 196 -11.64 13.58 15.11
N VAL A 197 -11.29 12.43 14.57
CA VAL A 197 -12.09 11.21 14.66
C VAL A 197 -11.38 10.26 15.60
N THR A 198 -12.10 9.81 16.63
CA THR A 198 -11.63 8.76 17.53
C THR A 198 -12.45 7.51 17.26
N ARG A 199 -11.77 6.47 16.83
CA ARG A 199 -12.31 5.12 16.67
C ARG A 199 -11.95 4.34 17.92
N THR A 200 -12.95 3.77 18.57
CA THR A 200 -12.78 2.94 19.75
C THR A 200 -13.36 1.57 19.46
N THR A 201 -12.52 0.55 19.50
CA THR A 201 -12.95 -0.85 19.35
C THR A 201 -13.12 -1.45 20.75
N LEU A 202 -14.26 -2.05 21.00
CA LEU A 202 -14.57 -2.73 22.25
C LEU A 202 -14.20 -4.22 22.15
N ASP A 203 -14.15 -4.90 23.28
CA ASP A 203 -13.81 -6.32 23.38
C ASP A 203 -14.88 -7.24 22.75
N ASP A 204 -16.10 -6.75 22.57
CA ASP A 204 -17.19 -7.43 21.87
C ASP A 204 -17.10 -7.27 20.33
N GLY A 205 -16.11 -6.51 19.85
CA GLY A 205 -15.91 -6.21 18.43
C GLY A 205 -16.73 -5.03 17.93
N SER A 206 -17.55 -4.40 18.78
CA SER A 206 -18.26 -3.18 18.41
C SER A 206 -17.29 -2.00 18.24
N VAL A 207 -17.60 -1.12 17.31
CA VAL A 207 -16.78 0.06 17.00
C VAL A 207 -17.59 1.31 17.25
N ASN A 208 -17.09 2.16 18.13
CA ASN A 208 -17.64 3.49 18.37
C ASN A 208 -16.78 4.54 17.65
N LEU A 209 -17.40 5.35 16.80
CA LEU A 209 -16.76 6.48 16.15
C LEU A 209 -17.24 7.78 16.80
N LYS A 210 -16.30 8.53 17.34
CA LYS A 210 -16.55 9.87 17.85
C LYS A 210 -15.82 10.89 17.00
N ARG A 211 -16.57 11.75 16.35
CA ARG A 211 -16.01 12.87 15.60
C ARG A 211 -16.17 14.17 16.40
N VAL A 212 -15.09 14.89 16.55
CA VAL A 212 -15.09 16.25 17.10
C VAL A 212 -14.79 17.20 15.96
N ASN A 213 -15.76 18.01 15.58
CA ASN A 213 -15.60 19.11 14.65
C ASN A 213 -15.08 20.35 15.37
N ARG A 214 -14.60 21.34 14.61
CA ARG A 214 -14.09 22.62 15.14
C ARG A 214 -15.11 23.34 16.04
N ASP A 215 -16.40 23.08 15.82
CA ASP A 215 -17.53 23.79 16.43
C ASP A 215 -18.34 22.95 17.42
N GLY A 216 -17.92 21.73 17.76
CA GLY A 216 -18.61 20.92 18.74
C GLY A 216 -18.52 19.40 18.55
N ASN A 217 -19.00 18.65 19.52
CA ASN A 217 -19.04 17.20 19.51
C ASN A 217 -20.21 16.68 18.70
N VAL A 218 -19.96 15.96 17.62
CA VAL A 218 -20.97 15.14 16.94
C VAL A 218 -20.60 13.69 17.15
N THR A 219 -21.39 12.95 17.91
CA THR A 219 -21.29 11.49 18.01
C THR A 219 -22.15 10.94 16.88
N ILE A 220 -21.54 10.19 15.98
CA ILE A 220 -22.24 9.45 14.93
C ILE A 220 -22.00 8.00 15.25
N GLU A 221 -23.04 7.29 15.67
CA GLU A 221 -23.07 5.84 15.69
C GLU A 221 -23.29 5.41 14.24
N LEU A 222 -22.27 4.83 13.63
CA LEU A 222 -22.28 4.44 12.25
C LEU A 222 -21.94 2.96 12.16
N ASP A 223 -22.92 2.14 12.52
CA ASP A 223 -22.82 0.69 12.39
C ASP A 223 -22.65 0.22 10.94
N ASP A 224 -22.80 1.13 9.98
CA ASP A 224 -22.85 0.84 8.53
C ASP A 224 -21.77 1.56 7.69
N ILE A 225 -20.77 2.21 8.26
CA ILE A 225 -19.76 2.86 7.43
C ILE A 225 -18.72 1.87 6.92
N TYR A 226 -18.78 1.76 5.65
CA TYR A 226 -17.93 1.09 4.72
C TYR A 226 -16.44 1.27 5.00
N ASP A 227 -15.76 0.25 5.51
CA ASP A 227 -14.37 0.36 5.90
C ASP A 227 -13.38 -0.12 4.82
N MET A 228 -13.45 0.49 3.62
CA MET A 228 -12.39 0.38 2.63
C MET A 228 -11.05 0.79 3.24
N ALA A 229 -11.06 1.80 4.12
CA ALA A 229 -9.86 2.31 4.77
C ALA A 229 -9.18 1.24 5.62
N ALA A 230 -9.91 0.50 6.44
CA ALA A 230 -9.36 -0.57 7.25
C ALA A 230 -8.78 -1.69 6.39
N ALA A 231 -9.48 -2.13 5.35
CA ALA A 231 -8.98 -3.16 4.44
C ALA A 231 -7.67 -2.73 3.76
N VAL A 232 -7.58 -1.48 3.30
CA VAL A 232 -6.37 -0.93 2.66
C VAL A 232 -5.24 -0.78 3.68
N LYS A 233 -5.53 -0.29 4.91
CA LYS A 233 -4.54 -0.18 5.99
C LYS A 233 -3.98 -1.55 6.38
N ASP A 234 -4.84 -2.56 6.55
CA ASP A 234 -4.42 -3.93 6.90
C ASP A 234 -3.58 -4.56 5.78
N ALA A 235 -4.02 -4.43 4.53
CA ALA A 235 -3.27 -4.90 3.38
C ALA A 235 -1.90 -4.24 3.29
N THR A 236 -1.84 -2.93 3.53
CA THR A 236 -0.58 -2.16 3.53
C THR A 236 0.37 -2.63 4.62
N ARG A 237 -0.11 -2.74 5.87
CA ARG A 237 0.70 -3.19 7.01
C ARG A 237 1.25 -4.59 6.77
N LYS A 238 0.38 -5.54 6.40
CA LYS A 238 0.77 -6.93 6.15
C LYS A 238 1.78 -7.06 5.02
N ALA A 239 1.53 -6.40 3.89
CA ALA A 239 2.44 -6.45 2.76
C ALA A 239 3.82 -5.86 3.09
N SER A 240 3.86 -4.71 3.76
CA SER A 240 5.11 -4.06 4.16
C SER A 240 5.90 -4.88 5.18
N GLN A 241 5.23 -5.58 6.08
CA GLN A 241 5.87 -6.45 7.07
C GLN A 241 6.41 -7.74 6.45
N LEU A 242 5.61 -8.40 5.60
CA LEU A 242 5.97 -9.71 5.04
C LEU A 242 6.83 -9.60 3.77
N ARG A 243 6.76 -8.48 3.05
CA ARG A 243 7.46 -8.29 1.76
C ARG A 243 8.18 -6.94 1.69
N PRO A 244 9.08 -6.63 2.64
CA PRO A 244 9.73 -5.31 2.74
C PRO A 244 10.62 -4.99 1.53
N ASN A 245 11.09 -6.02 0.81
CA ASN A 245 11.98 -5.87 -0.35
C ASN A 245 11.23 -5.93 -1.70
N SER A 246 9.90 -5.98 -1.67
CA SER A 246 9.07 -6.05 -2.88
C SER A 246 8.51 -4.69 -3.26
N GLN A 247 8.13 -4.55 -4.52
CA GLN A 247 7.24 -3.48 -4.97
C GLN A 247 5.82 -3.86 -4.52
N THR A 248 5.31 -3.19 -3.51
CA THR A 248 3.98 -3.50 -2.97
C THR A 248 2.90 -2.74 -3.73
N SER A 249 1.86 -3.46 -4.14
CA SER A 249 0.69 -2.87 -4.77
C SER A 249 -0.60 -3.47 -4.26
N ILE A 250 -1.63 -2.64 -4.15
CA ILE A 250 -3.01 -3.04 -3.83
C ILE A 250 -3.88 -2.76 -5.05
N VAL A 251 -4.74 -3.72 -5.40
CA VAL A 251 -5.82 -3.54 -6.37
C VAL A 251 -7.14 -3.78 -5.66
N TRP A 252 -7.89 -2.70 -5.44
CA TRP A 252 -9.23 -2.77 -4.87
C TRP A 252 -10.27 -2.89 -5.97
N ILE A 253 -11.05 -3.98 -5.94
CA ILE A 253 -12.06 -4.33 -6.93
C ILE A 253 -13.45 -4.19 -6.29
N SER A 254 -14.22 -3.20 -6.74
CA SER A 254 -15.51 -2.82 -6.16
C SER A 254 -16.41 -2.13 -7.19
N ASP A 255 -17.60 -1.76 -6.77
CA ASP A 255 -18.51 -0.89 -7.55
C ASP A 255 -18.11 0.60 -7.52
N GLY A 256 -17.12 0.96 -6.72
CA GLY A 256 -16.65 2.34 -6.57
C GLY A 256 -17.46 3.17 -5.57
N ILE A 257 -18.47 2.58 -4.91
CA ILE A 257 -19.16 3.20 -3.78
C ILE A 257 -18.42 2.84 -2.52
N ALA A 258 -17.69 3.76 -1.98
CA ALA A 258 -16.92 3.59 -0.76
C ALA A 258 -17.05 4.88 0.06
N PRO A 259 -18.08 5.00 0.88
CA PRO A 259 -18.18 6.10 1.83
C PRO A 259 -16.99 6.02 2.79
N ILE A 260 -16.29 7.13 2.95
CA ILE A 260 -15.13 7.23 3.82
C ILE A 260 -15.08 8.65 4.40
N PHE A 261 -14.78 8.78 5.67
CA PHE A 261 -14.49 10.08 6.24
C PHE A 261 -13.21 10.67 5.64
N PHE A 262 -13.16 11.98 5.49
CA PHE A 262 -11.97 12.64 4.94
C PHE A 262 -10.73 12.34 5.79
N GLU A 263 -10.90 12.27 7.12
CA GLU A 263 -9.85 11.97 8.07
C GLU A 263 -9.29 10.55 7.86
N ASP A 264 -10.17 9.56 7.68
CA ASP A 264 -9.78 8.18 7.38
C ASP A 264 -9.10 8.05 6.02
N ARG A 265 -9.59 8.79 5.03
CA ARG A 265 -8.96 8.87 3.72
C ARG A 265 -7.53 9.42 3.82
N ASP A 266 -7.36 10.53 4.57
CA ASP A 266 -6.07 11.18 4.76
C ASP A 266 -5.11 10.27 5.55
N ALA A 267 -5.60 9.55 6.57
CA ALA A 267 -4.83 8.55 7.30
C ALA A 267 -4.45 7.34 6.43
N THR A 268 -5.36 6.90 5.53
CA THR A 268 -5.08 5.83 4.57
C THR A 268 -4.05 6.27 3.53
N GLU A 269 -4.16 7.49 3.02
CA GLU A 269 -3.14 8.10 2.16
C GLU A 269 -1.77 8.10 2.84
N GLN A 270 -1.72 8.57 4.09
CA GLN A 270 -0.47 8.62 4.85
C GLN A 270 0.19 7.24 4.99
N ILE A 271 -0.58 6.20 5.33
CA ILE A 271 0.00 4.85 5.49
C ILE A 271 0.48 4.26 4.16
N LEU A 272 -0.23 4.50 3.06
CA LEU A 272 0.19 4.11 1.72
C LEU A 272 1.51 4.76 1.34
N ILE A 273 1.62 6.09 1.53
CA ILE A 273 2.81 6.85 1.17
C ILE A 273 4.01 6.47 2.05
N ARG A 274 3.81 6.33 3.38
CA ARG A 274 4.89 5.92 4.31
C ARG A 274 5.48 4.56 3.96
N ASN A 275 4.64 3.64 3.49
CA ASN A 275 5.05 2.28 3.15
C ASN A 275 5.40 2.10 1.66
N ASN A 276 5.37 3.17 0.87
CA ASN A 276 5.61 3.12 -0.58
C ASN A 276 4.73 2.09 -1.29
N VAL A 277 3.43 2.04 -0.91
CA VAL A 277 2.45 1.12 -1.48
C VAL A 277 1.65 1.81 -2.56
N ILE A 278 1.58 1.19 -3.74
CA ILE A 278 0.82 1.68 -4.88
C ILE A 278 -0.61 1.17 -4.77
N PHE A 279 -1.57 2.07 -4.60
CA PHE A 279 -2.98 1.72 -4.57
C PHE A 279 -3.61 1.91 -5.95
N ASN A 280 -4.29 0.88 -6.44
CA ASN A 280 -5.07 0.91 -7.67
C ASN A 280 -6.52 0.55 -7.37
N SER A 281 -7.44 1.06 -8.16
CA SER A 281 -8.83 0.64 -8.09
C SER A 281 -9.35 0.20 -9.45
N LEU A 282 -10.11 -0.90 -9.44
CA LEU A 282 -10.85 -1.40 -10.59
C LEU A 282 -12.33 -1.38 -10.23
N THR A 283 -13.07 -0.44 -10.81
CA THR A 283 -14.46 -0.19 -10.42
C THR A 283 -15.40 -0.32 -11.59
N VAL A 284 -16.61 -0.81 -11.31
CA VAL A 284 -17.69 -0.86 -12.31
C VAL A 284 -18.43 0.47 -12.29
N GLU A 285 -18.71 1.03 -13.44
CA GLU A 285 -19.54 2.24 -13.55
C GLU A 285 -21.02 1.88 -13.32
N LEU A 286 -21.55 2.23 -12.16
CA LEU A 286 -23.00 2.19 -11.89
C LEU A 286 -23.69 3.37 -12.55
N ARG A 287 -24.20 3.17 -13.73
CA ARG A 287 -24.58 4.26 -14.64
C ARG A 287 -25.88 4.99 -14.30
N THR A 288 -26.82 4.45 -13.56
CA THR A 288 -28.18 4.99 -13.68
C THR A 288 -28.81 5.52 -12.40
N LEU A 289 -28.79 4.77 -11.30
CA LEU A 289 -29.54 5.18 -10.10
C LEU A 289 -28.90 6.34 -9.35
N PHE A 290 -27.57 6.37 -9.30
CA PHE A 290 -26.82 7.37 -8.52
C PHE A 290 -26.77 8.76 -9.15
N LYS A 291 -26.88 8.88 -10.47
CA LYS A 291 -26.90 10.22 -11.12
C LYS A 291 -28.08 11.10 -10.66
N PHE A 292 -29.18 10.49 -10.26
CA PHE A 292 -30.36 11.23 -9.80
C PHE A 292 -30.31 11.60 -8.30
N LEU A 293 -29.66 10.77 -7.47
CA LEU A 293 -29.55 11.01 -6.02
C LEU A 293 -28.35 11.92 -5.65
N MET A 294 -27.38 12.03 -6.53
CA MET A 294 -26.10 12.68 -6.30
C MET A 294 -26.14 14.20 -6.08
N PRO A 295 -26.97 14.99 -6.80
CA PRO A 295 -26.94 16.44 -6.65
C PRO A 295 -27.30 16.91 -5.23
N VAL A 296 -28.14 16.14 -4.53
CA VAL A 296 -28.61 16.48 -3.17
C VAL A 296 -27.75 15.86 -2.07
N GLY A 297 -27.30 14.63 -2.26
CA GLY A 297 -26.54 13.89 -1.22
C GLY A 297 -25.11 14.37 -1.02
N LYS A 298 -24.43 14.84 -2.08
CA LYS A 298 -23.04 15.31 -2.00
C LYS A 298 -22.77 16.46 -1.04
N PRO A 299 -23.55 17.56 -1.09
CA PRO A 299 -23.32 18.68 -0.20
C PRO A 299 -23.51 18.30 1.26
N ILE A 300 -24.51 17.48 1.57
CA ILE A 300 -24.82 17.04 2.93
C ILE A 300 -23.71 16.11 3.46
N ALA A 301 -23.32 15.13 2.69
CA ALA A 301 -22.21 14.23 3.06
C ALA A 301 -20.89 15.01 3.23
N GLY A 302 -20.59 15.95 2.33
CA GLY A 302 -19.41 16.78 2.43
C GLY A 302 -19.41 17.69 3.66
N TRP A 303 -20.57 18.19 4.06
CA TRP A 303 -20.73 18.96 5.30
C TRP A 303 -20.48 18.07 6.54
N MET A 304 -20.87 16.80 6.49
CA MET A 304 -20.58 15.82 7.53
C MET A 304 -19.12 15.28 7.47
N GLY A 305 -18.32 15.75 6.51
CA GLY A 305 -16.93 15.30 6.31
C GLY A 305 -16.82 13.93 5.68
N LEU A 306 -17.88 13.45 5.03
CA LEU A 306 -17.96 12.15 4.39
C LEU A 306 -17.78 12.30 2.88
N SER A 307 -16.85 11.51 2.31
CA SER A 307 -16.73 11.32 0.87
C SER A 307 -17.49 10.06 0.46
N LEU A 308 -18.58 10.18 -0.26
CA LEU A 308 -19.37 9.02 -0.71
C LEU A 308 -18.68 8.24 -1.82
N TYR A 309 -17.87 8.92 -2.64
CA TYR A 309 -17.13 8.29 -3.74
C TYR A 309 -16.00 9.22 -4.21
N GLY A 310 -15.09 8.65 -4.99
CA GLY A 310 -13.91 9.37 -5.47
C GLY A 310 -12.68 9.17 -4.59
N SER A 311 -12.82 8.65 -3.36
CA SER A 311 -11.71 8.37 -2.46
C SER A 311 -10.75 7.35 -3.04
N ALA A 312 -11.24 6.28 -3.67
CA ALA A 312 -10.39 5.32 -4.35
C ALA A 312 -9.56 5.96 -5.49
N LYS A 313 -10.16 6.88 -6.25
CA LYS A 313 -9.42 7.65 -7.27
C LYS A 313 -8.37 8.55 -6.62
N HIS A 314 -8.72 9.21 -5.53
CA HIS A 314 -7.80 10.08 -4.79
C HIS A 314 -6.59 9.28 -4.28
N LEU A 315 -6.83 8.17 -3.56
CA LEU A 315 -5.76 7.31 -3.04
C LEU A 315 -4.87 6.76 -4.16
N ALA A 316 -5.46 6.36 -5.30
CA ALA A 316 -4.69 5.92 -6.45
C ALA A 316 -3.78 7.04 -6.98
N GLN A 317 -4.30 8.25 -7.12
CA GLN A 317 -3.50 9.39 -7.61
C GLN A 317 -2.37 9.75 -6.64
N GLN A 318 -2.63 9.77 -5.33
CA GLN A 318 -1.63 10.13 -4.31
C GLN A 318 -0.52 9.09 -4.19
N SER A 319 -0.87 7.81 -4.30
CA SER A 319 0.10 6.70 -4.23
C SER A 319 0.78 6.36 -5.57
N GLY A 320 0.43 7.04 -6.65
CA GLY A 320 0.99 6.83 -7.98
C GLY A 320 0.36 5.67 -8.76
N GLY A 321 -0.77 5.15 -8.33
CA GLY A 321 -1.52 4.10 -9.02
C GLY A 321 -2.52 4.62 -10.04
N GLU A 322 -3.49 3.78 -10.39
CA GLU A 322 -4.53 4.08 -11.36
C GLU A 322 -5.92 3.74 -10.84
N ALA A 323 -6.91 4.57 -11.19
CA ALA A 323 -8.32 4.25 -11.02
C ALA A 323 -8.91 3.86 -12.39
N VAL A 324 -9.10 2.57 -12.59
CA VAL A 324 -9.64 2.00 -13.83
C VAL A 324 -11.13 1.78 -13.68
N LYS A 325 -11.91 2.36 -14.58
CA LYS A 325 -13.36 2.14 -14.63
C LYS A 325 -13.71 1.24 -15.80
N VAL A 326 -14.55 0.24 -15.54
CA VAL A 326 -15.06 -0.66 -16.56
C VAL A 326 -16.58 -0.50 -16.69
N GLY A 327 -17.06 -0.42 -17.92
CA GLY A 327 -18.48 -0.19 -18.19
C GLY A 327 -19.30 -1.49 -18.20
N ARG A 328 -18.67 -2.63 -18.37
CA ARG A 328 -19.32 -3.93 -18.52
C ARG A 328 -18.51 -5.01 -17.80
N PRO A 329 -19.18 -6.06 -17.29
CA PRO A 329 -18.50 -7.15 -16.60
C PRO A 329 -17.38 -7.81 -17.41
N LYS A 330 -17.56 -7.99 -18.71
CA LYS A 330 -16.55 -8.56 -19.60
C LYS A 330 -15.27 -7.74 -19.72
N ASP A 331 -15.31 -6.47 -19.33
CA ASP A 331 -14.16 -5.57 -19.41
C ASP A 331 -13.30 -5.66 -18.13
N TYR A 332 -13.68 -6.47 -17.13
CA TYR A 332 -12.94 -6.67 -15.88
C TYR A 332 -11.54 -7.24 -16.11
N SER A 333 -11.47 -8.31 -16.88
CA SER A 333 -10.21 -8.96 -17.23
C SER A 333 -9.26 -7.96 -17.89
N ALA A 334 -9.73 -7.23 -18.91
CA ALA A 334 -8.94 -6.20 -19.56
C ALA A 334 -8.52 -5.07 -18.61
N GLY A 335 -9.38 -4.70 -17.66
CA GLY A 335 -9.06 -3.73 -16.61
C GLY A 335 -7.96 -4.22 -15.68
N LEU A 336 -8.06 -5.46 -15.22
CA LEU A 336 -7.04 -6.09 -14.37
C LEU A 336 -5.73 -6.29 -15.11
N ALA A 337 -5.76 -6.81 -16.34
CA ALA A 337 -4.61 -6.96 -17.20
C ALA A 337 -3.86 -5.63 -17.41
N ARG A 338 -4.62 -4.55 -17.63
CA ARG A 338 -4.06 -3.21 -17.74
C ARG A 338 -3.34 -2.77 -16.47
N ILE A 339 -3.95 -2.96 -15.30
CA ILE A 339 -3.34 -2.58 -14.02
C ILE A 339 -2.06 -3.39 -13.82
N ILE A 340 -2.10 -4.72 -13.99
CA ILE A 340 -0.93 -5.59 -13.83
C ILE A 340 0.18 -5.20 -14.81
N GLY A 341 -0.13 -5.03 -16.10
CA GLY A 341 0.84 -4.60 -17.09
C GLY A 341 1.47 -3.25 -16.76
N ASN A 342 0.69 -2.31 -16.25
CA ASN A 342 1.18 -1.00 -15.83
C ASN A 342 2.03 -1.05 -14.54
N LEU A 343 1.79 -2.02 -13.65
CA LEU A 343 2.62 -2.23 -12.47
C LEU A 343 4.02 -2.77 -12.84
N THR A 344 4.08 -3.66 -13.83
CA THR A 344 5.35 -4.25 -14.29
C THR A 344 6.15 -3.34 -15.19
N ALA A 345 5.52 -2.35 -15.85
CA ALA A 345 6.13 -1.41 -16.79
C ALA A 345 6.63 -0.10 -16.16
N ARG A 346 6.86 -0.09 -14.85
CA ARG A 346 7.31 1.12 -14.12
C ARG A 346 8.81 1.30 -14.16
N TYR A 347 9.22 2.55 -14.15
CA TYR A 347 10.59 2.94 -13.83
C TYR A 347 10.72 3.08 -12.33
N SER A 348 11.75 2.49 -11.73
CA SER A 348 12.11 2.75 -10.34
C SER A 348 13.23 3.77 -10.29
N LEU A 349 12.99 4.86 -9.59
CA LEU A 349 13.89 5.97 -9.40
C LEU A 349 14.27 6.06 -7.93
N GLY A 350 15.43 6.63 -7.64
CA GLY A 350 15.82 6.92 -6.27
C GLY A 350 16.74 8.12 -6.18
N PHE A 351 16.63 8.89 -5.12
CA PHE A 351 17.56 9.95 -4.76
C PHE A 351 18.01 9.82 -3.30
N THR A 352 19.21 10.26 -3.03
CA THR A 352 19.80 10.20 -1.69
C THR A 352 19.40 11.41 -0.88
N LEU A 353 19.01 11.20 0.38
CA LEU A 353 18.86 12.26 1.37
C LEU A 353 20.23 12.66 1.93
N ALA A 354 20.41 13.93 2.22
CA ALA A 354 21.61 14.42 2.91
C ALA A 354 21.60 13.95 4.39
N GLU A 355 22.76 13.98 5.03
CA GLU A 355 22.90 13.51 6.41
C GLU A 355 22.12 14.36 7.42
N ASP A 356 21.99 15.65 7.14
CA ASP A 356 21.26 16.64 7.94
C ASP A 356 19.74 16.63 7.72
N GLU A 357 19.26 15.99 6.66
CA GLU A 357 17.81 15.82 6.42
C GLU A 357 17.23 14.76 7.37
N SER A 358 16.64 15.19 8.48
CA SER A 358 16.01 14.30 9.47
C SER A 358 14.50 14.20 9.26
N ASP A 359 13.87 13.13 9.81
CA ASP A 359 12.42 13.00 9.81
C ASP A 359 11.78 14.11 10.65
N ASP A 360 11.04 14.96 9.97
CA ASP A 360 10.26 16.05 10.55
C ASP A 360 8.77 15.70 10.67
N GLY A 361 8.39 14.45 10.37
CA GLY A 361 7.03 13.92 10.47
C GLY A 361 6.06 14.42 9.42
N ARG A 362 6.48 15.32 8.50
CA ARG A 362 5.62 15.90 7.48
C ARG A 362 5.71 15.18 6.14
N LEU A 363 4.71 15.39 5.32
CA LEU A 363 4.71 14.95 3.92
C LEU A 363 5.55 15.92 3.08
N HIS A 364 6.59 15.42 2.44
CA HIS A 364 7.41 16.13 1.45
C HIS A 364 6.82 15.91 0.06
N ALA A 365 6.54 16.99 -0.66
CA ALA A 365 5.95 16.93 -1.98
C ALA A 365 6.95 16.44 -3.02
N LEU A 366 6.57 15.44 -3.82
CA LEU A 366 7.35 14.91 -4.93
C LEU A 366 6.66 15.18 -6.26
N GLU A 367 7.46 15.57 -7.25
CA GLU A 367 7.03 15.68 -8.64
C GLU A 367 8.04 14.96 -9.54
N VAL A 368 7.54 14.11 -10.44
CA VAL A 368 8.34 13.50 -11.49
C VAL A 368 7.97 14.13 -12.81
N ARG A 369 8.94 14.74 -13.46
CA ARG A 369 8.82 15.27 -14.82
C ARG A 369 9.54 14.38 -15.80
N VAL A 370 8.95 14.21 -16.99
CA VAL A 370 9.55 13.39 -18.05
C VAL A 370 9.52 14.16 -19.36
N SER A 371 10.66 14.19 -20.01
CA SER A 371 10.83 14.79 -21.33
C SER A 371 11.39 13.79 -22.31
N ALA A 372 10.66 13.52 -23.39
CA ALA A 372 11.13 12.63 -24.46
C ALA A 372 10.66 13.15 -25.82
N LYS A 373 11.40 12.78 -26.85
CA LYS A 373 11.06 13.07 -28.26
C LYS A 373 10.65 11.78 -28.96
N ASP A 374 9.80 11.90 -29.98
CA ASP A 374 9.47 10.79 -30.86
C ASP A 374 10.59 10.62 -31.93
N GLU A 375 10.45 9.62 -32.80
CA GLU A 375 11.42 9.32 -33.88
C GLU A 375 11.61 10.49 -34.86
N LYS A 376 10.65 11.41 -34.89
CA LYS A 376 10.70 12.62 -35.75
C LYS A 376 11.26 13.83 -35.00
N GLY A 377 11.78 13.64 -33.76
CA GLY A 377 12.33 14.70 -32.92
C GLY A 377 11.29 15.59 -32.27
N LYS A 378 9.98 15.32 -32.40
CA LYS A 378 8.91 16.08 -31.79
C LYS A 378 8.70 15.65 -30.34
N LYS A 379 8.46 16.62 -29.44
CA LYS A 379 8.18 16.35 -28.02
C LYS A 379 6.94 15.47 -27.87
N ARG A 380 7.08 14.34 -27.17
CA ARG A 380 5.98 13.41 -26.86
C ARG A 380 5.10 14.01 -25.77
N LYS A 381 3.78 13.80 -25.90
CA LYS A 381 2.83 14.11 -24.83
C LYS A 381 2.73 12.92 -23.91
N LEU A 382 3.30 13.03 -22.70
CA LEU A 382 3.37 11.96 -21.73
C LEU A 382 2.41 12.21 -20.57
N GLN A 383 1.92 11.13 -19.97
CA GLN A 383 1.24 11.09 -18.68
C GLN A 383 2.14 10.33 -17.71
N ILE A 384 2.36 10.89 -16.56
CA ILE A 384 3.19 10.30 -15.51
C ILE A 384 2.31 10.00 -14.31
N ASN A 385 2.38 8.77 -13.80
CA ASN A 385 1.76 8.36 -12.56
C ASN A 385 2.87 7.94 -11.59
N SER A 386 3.11 8.78 -10.58
CA SER A 386 4.05 8.54 -9.49
C SER A 386 3.41 8.99 -8.18
N ARG A 387 3.91 8.52 -7.05
CA ARG A 387 3.45 9.04 -5.76
C ARG A 387 3.73 10.54 -5.65
N GLN A 388 2.83 11.25 -4.99
CA GLN A 388 2.87 12.71 -4.91
C GLN A 388 3.69 13.22 -3.72
N GLY A 389 4.25 12.31 -2.90
CA GLY A 389 5.05 12.70 -1.76
C GLY A 389 5.71 11.52 -1.06
N TYR A 390 6.47 11.82 -0.01
CA TYR A 390 7.09 10.84 0.87
C TYR A 390 7.19 11.38 2.29
N TYR A 391 7.39 10.48 3.23
CA TYR A 391 7.78 10.78 4.59
C TYR A 391 9.21 10.31 4.79
N MET A 392 10.02 11.09 5.47
CA MET A 392 11.37 10.65 5.82
C MET A 392 11.27 9.49 6.81
N SER A 393 12.18 8.51 6.69
CA SER A 393 12.18 7.36 7.60
C SER A 393 12.85 7.72 8.91
N THR A 394 12.18 7.43 10.01
CA THR A 394 12.73 7.52 11.39
C THR A 394 13.72 6.41 11.73
N ALA A 395 14.07 5.53 10.79
CA ALA A 395 14.87 4.34 11.07
C ALA A 395 16.16 4.70 11.85
N THR A 396 16.00 4.76 13.17
CA THR A 396 17.12 4.81 14.11
C THR A 396 17.87 3.47 14.06
N PRO A 397 19.19 3.50 14.12
CA PRO A 397 20.06 2.34 13.95
C PRO A 397 19.90 1.23 15.00
N LYS A 398 19.18 1.47 16.10
CA LYS A 398 19.05 0.52 17.23
C LYS A 398 18.09 -0.62 17.02
N GLU A 399 17.02 -0.46 16.23
CA GLU A 399 16.03 -1.53 16.05
C GLU A 399 16.41 -2.58 14.99
N ALA A 400 17.23 -2.22 14.02
CA ALA A 400 17.70 -3.17 13.02
C ALA A 400 18.77 -4.14 13.58
N ALA A 401 19.54 -3.72 14.60
CA ALA A 401 20.56 -4.56 15.23
C ALA A 401 19.97 -5.55 16.26
N ALA A 402 18.82 -5.24 16.86
CA ALA A 402 18.14 -6.10 17.83
C ALA A 402 17.34 -7.26 17.22
N LYS A 403 17.10 -7.23 15.91
CA LYS A 403 16.39 -8.33 15.19
C LYS A 403 17.35 -9.23 14.41
N ALA A 404 18.66 -9.03 14.50
CA ALA A 404 19.70 -9.83 13.83
C ALA A 404 20.55 -10.64 14.83
N GLN A 405 20.14 -10.76 16.08
CA GLN A 405 20.67 -11.67 17.10
C GLN A 405 19.52 -12.69 17.46
#